data_a7b68e57bee247bf884236f4269d94ce
#
_entry.id   a7b68e57bee247bf884236f4269d94ce
#
_cell.length_a   1.000
_cell.length_b   1.000
_cell.length_c   1.000
_cell.angle_alpha   90.00
_cell.angle_beta   90.00
_cell.angle_gamma   90.00
#
_symmetry.space_group_name_H-M   'P 1'
#
loop_
_entity.id
_entity.type
_entity.pdbx_description
1 polymer ?
#
loop_
_entity_poly.entity_id
_entity_poly.type
_entity_poly.pdbx_seq_one_letter_code
_entity_poly.pdbx_strand_id
1 'polypeptide(L)'
;ASVEPWDLLELECAGMLEAERRRLARLTALAPDLARDEVTRQLHLAADQFIVLPGARPEEQALAQASGDEARTIIAGYHWFGDWGRDTMISLEGLTLCTGRYREARAILHTFARYIKDGLLPNLFPEGAHQGLYHTADATLWYF
;
A
#
# COMPACT_ATOMS: atom_id res chain seq x y z
N ALA A 1 21.31 -17.20 16.66
CA ALA A 1 21.53 -16.23 15.62
C ALA A 1 22.83 -16.59 14.93
N SER A 2 22.78 -17.17 13.75
CA SER A 2 23.97 -17.39 12.92
C SER A 2 24.36 -16.03 12.32
N VAL A 3 25.56 -15.59 12.63
CA VAL A 3 26.16 -14.45 11.95
C VAL A 3 26.68 -14.99 10.63
N GLU A 4 26.00 -14.62 9.52
CA GLU A 4 26.49 -14.97 8.21
C GLU A 4 27.78 -14.23 7.89
N PRO A 5 28.71 -14.82 7.13
CA PRO A 5 29.94 -14.14 6.72
C PRO A 5 29.62 -12.86 5.94
N TRP A 6 30.39 -11.79 6.20
CA TRP A 6 30.22 -10.49 5.54
C TRP A 6 30.20 -10.56 4.01
N ASP A 7 30.92 -11.50 3.43
CA ASP A 7 30.99 -11.71 1.98
C ASP A 7 29.65 -12.14 1.36
N LEU A 8 28.87 -12.94 2.09
CA LEU A 8 27.50 -13.29 1.66
C LEU A 8 26.56 -12.11 1.75
N LEU A 9 26.69 -11.28 2.81
CA LEU A 9 25.90 -10.06 2.97
C LEU A 9 26.19 -9.04 1.85
N GLU A 10 27.44 -8.89 1.40
CA GLU A 10 27.79 -8.01 0.29
C GLU A 10 27.18 -8.47 -1.04
N LEU A 11 27.20 -9.77 -1.33
CA LEU A 11 26.56 -10.36 -2.52
C LEU A 11 25.04 -10.22 -2.47
N GLU A 12 24.45 -10.41 -1.32
CA GLU A 12 23.01 -10.21 -1.12
C GLU A 12 22.63 -8.73 -1.27
N CYS A 13 23.40 -7.81 -0.69
CA CYS A 13 23.18 -6.36 -0.83
C CYS A 13 23.23 -5.91 -2.30
N ALA A 14 24.18 -6.39 -3.08
CA ALA A 14 24.28 -6.07 -4.50
C ALA A 14 23.05 -6.59 -5.28
N GLY A 15 22.62 -7.81 -4.98
CA GLY A 15 21.42 -8.41 -5.56
C GLY A 15 20.15 -7.64 -5.17
N MET A 16 20.03 -7.25 -3.91
CA MET A 16 18.91 -6.46 -3.41
C MET A 16 18.86 -5.07 -4.06
N LEU A 17 20.00 -4.39 -4.20
CA LEU A 17 20.07 -3.09 -4.86
C LEU A 17 19.65 -3.17 -6.32
N GLU A 18 20.09 -4.20 -7.04
CA GLU A 18 19.69 -4.41 -8.42
C GLU A 18 18.20 -4.75 -8.55
N ALA A 19 17.66 -5.56 -7.64
CA ALA A 19 16.24 -5.86 -7.59
C ALA A 19 15.41 -4.58 -7.34
N GLU A 20 15.86 -3.72 -6.43
CA GLU A 20 15.21 -2.44 -6.16
C GLU A 20 15.27 -1.49 -7.35
N ARG A 21 16.41 -1.38 -8.02
CA ARG A 21 16.52 -0.59 -9.26
C ARG A 21 15.53 -1.07 -10.33
N ARG A 22 15.40 -2.38 -10.51
CA ARG A 22 14.41 -2.96 -11.44
C ARG A 22 12.98 -2.68 -11.00
N ARG A 23 12.71 -2.70 -9.70
CA ARG A 23 11.39 -2.36 -9.14
C ARG A 23 11.05 -0.90 -9.45
N LEU A 24 11.95 0.04 -9.15
CA LEU A 24 11.77 1.46 -9.43
C LEU A 24 11.60 1.75 -10.93
N ALA A 25 12.37 1.08 -11.78
CA ALA A 25 12.22 1.19 -13.24
C ALA A 25 10.82 0.71 -13.70
N ARG A 26 10.31 -0.39 -13.14
CA ARG A 26 8.95 -0.85 -13.45
C ARG A 26 7.88 0.14 -12.99
N LEU A 27 8.02 0.72 -11.79
CA LEU A 27 7.10 1.75 -11.29
C LEU A 27 7.08 2.96 -12.22
N THR A 28 8.23 3.47 -12.59
CA THR A 28 8.35 4.60 -13.52
C THR A 28 7.68 4.30 -14.87
N ALA A 29 7.74 3.05 -15.34
CA ALA A 29 7.12 2.63 -16.59
C ALA A 29 5.58 2.55 -16.54
N LEU A 30 4.95 2.50 -15.36
CA LEU A 30 3.49 2.49 -15.21
C LEU A 30 2.85 3.83 -15.62
N ALA A 31 3.53 4.94 -15.38
CA ALA A 31 3.07 6.27 -15.72
C ALA A 31 4.23 7.10 -16.35
N PRO A 32 4.60 6.82 -17.59
CA PRO A 32 5.77 7.42 -18.23
C PRO A 32 5.66 8.93 -18.36
N ASP A 33 4.45 9.49 -18.42
CA ASP A 33 4.23 10.92 -18.47
C ASP A 33 4.66 11.63 -17.17
N LEU A 34 4.59 10.95 -16.02
CA LEU A 34 5.08 11.43 -14.75
C LEU A 34 6.62 11.40 -14.64
N ALA A 35 7.28 10.70 -15.52
CA ALA A 35 8.75 10.59 -15.54
C ALA A 35 9.42 11.67 -16.43
N ARG A 36 8.66 12.61 -17.01
CA ARG A 36 9.20 13.63 -17.93
C ARG A 36 10.08 14.67 -17.24
N ASP A 37 9.81 14.97 -15.98
CA ASP A 37 10.65 15.83 -15.15
C ASP A 37 11.03 15.14 -13.86
N GLU A 38 12.13 15.58 -13.25
CA GLU A 38 12.72 14.94 -12.08
C GLU A 38 11.82 15.04 -10.84
N VAL A 39 11.14 16.18 -10.64
CA VAL A 39 10.28 16.39 -9.46
C VAL A 39 9.09 15.43 -9.51
N THR A 40 8.39 15.39 -10.65
CA THR A 40 7.24 14.50 -10.84
C THR A 40 7.64 13.04 -10.75
N ARG A 41 8.82 12.68 -11.28
CA ARG A 41 9.38 11.33 -11.14
C ARG A 41 9.63 10.97 -9.67
N GLN A 42 10.19 11.87 -8.88
CA GLN A 42 10.44 11.63 -7.45
C GLN A 42 9.12 11.52 -6.68
N LEU A 43 8.13 12.34 -6.97
CA LEU A 43 6.79 12.23 -6.36
C LEU A 43 6.13 10.88 -6.70
N HIS A 44 6.24 10.42 -7.95
CA HIS A 44 5.75 9.11 -8.36
C HIS A 44 6.41 7.97 -7.57
N LEU A 45 7.73 8.01 -7.41
CA LEU A 45 8.47 7.03 -6.62
C LEU A 45 8.15 7.12 -5.13
N ALA A 46 7.94 8.33 -4.60
CA ALA A 46 7.55 8.53 -3.21
C ALA A 46 6.15 7.98 -2.91
N ALA A 47 5.22 8.07 -3.85
CA ALA A 47 3.88 7.52 -3.71
C ALA A 47 3.90 6.00 -3.41
N ASP A 48 4.87 5.27 -3.95
CA ASP A 48 5.03 3.83 -3.71
C ASP A 48 5.27 3.49 -2.23
N GLN A 49 5.92 4.37 -1.49
CA GLN A 49 6.24 4.14 -0.07
C GLN A 49 5.01 4.09 0.83
N PHE A 50 3.90 4.69 0.39
CA PHE A 50 2.65 4.70 1.14
C PHE A 50 1.78 3.47 0.90
N ILE A 51 2.05 2.70 -0.16
CA ILE A 51 1.27 1.50 -0.50
C ILE A 51 1.96 0.28 0.11
N VAL A 52 1.34 -0.26 1.15
CA VAL A 52 1.92 -1.30 1.98
C VAL A 52 1.02 -2.54 2.07
N LEU A 53 1.58 -3.64 2.59
CA LEU A 53 0.80 -4.78 3.03
C LEU A 53 0.14 -4.47 4.38
N PRO A 54 -1.14 -4.84 4.60
CA PRO A 54 -1.79 -4.67 5.91
C PRO A 54 -1.15 -5.60 6.95
N GLY A 55 -0.11 -5.14 7.62
CA GLY A 55 0.70 -5.94 8.55
C GLY A 55 -0.07 -6.46 9.77
N ALA A 56 -1.06 -5.67 10.22
CA ALA A 56 -1.89 -6.03 11.37
C ALA A 56 -2.99 -7.08 11.05
N ARG A 57 -3.16 -7.45 9.79
CA ARG A 57 -4.25 -8.33 9.33
C ARG A 57 -3.73 -9.46 8.44
N PRO A 58 -3.01 -10.45 8.98
CA PRO A 58 -2.45 -11.57 8.20
C PRO A 58 -3.53 -12.41 7.52
N GLU A 59 -4.74 -12.48 8.09
CA GLU A 59 -5.88 -13.20 7.51
C GLU A 59 -6.32 -12.59 6.18
N GLU A 60 -6.23 -11.27 6.02
CA GLU A 60 -6.52 -10.60 4.75
C GLU A 60 -5.52 -11.00 3.66
N GLN A 61 -4.27 -11.10 4.03
CA GLN A 61 -3.23 -11.53 3.09
C GLN A 61 -3.49 -12.97 2.63
N ALA A 62 -3.81 -13.87 3.57
CA ALA A 62 -4.14 -15.25 3.25
C ALA A 62 -5.39 -15.37 2.37
N LEU A 63 -6.43 -14.57 2.66
CA LEU A 63 -7.68 -14.55 1.90
C LEU A 63 -7.48 -13.97 0.49
N ALA A 64 -6.71 -12.91 0.37
CA ALA A 64 -6.38 -12.32 -0.92
C ALA A 64 -5.58 -13.31 -1.78
N GLN A 65 -4.56 -13.94 -1.20
CA GLN A 65 -3.78 -14.99 -1.89
C GLN A 65 -4.64 -16.16 -2.35
N ALA A 66 -5.57 -16.63 -1.51
CA ALA A 66 -6.49 -17.70 -1.87
C ALA A 66 -7.42 -17.31 -3.04
N SER A 67 -7.70 -16.03 -3.21
CA SER A 67 -8.51 -15.49 -4.31
C SER A 67 -7.69 -15.11 -5.55
N GLY A 68 -6.37 -15.35 -5.54
CA GLY A 68 -5.46 -14.90 -6.61
C GLY A 68 -5.28 -13.39 -6.67
N ASP A 69 -5.57 -12.68 -5.58
CA ASP A 69 -5.45 -11.24 -5.44
C ASP A 69 -4.37 -10.88 -4.39
N GLU A 70 -4.07 -9.61 -4.24
CA GLU A 70 -3.13 -9.10 -3.25
C GLU A 70 -3.87 -8.25 -2.21
N ALA A 71 -3.53 -8.40 -0.93
CA ALA A 71 -3.94 -7.44 0.08
C ALA A 71 -3.04 -6.21 0.01
N ARG A 72 -3.62 -5.02 -0.14
CA ARG A 72 -2.92 -3.74 -0.14
C ARG A 72 -3.69 -2.73 0.68
N THR A 73 -2.95 -1.80 1.27
CA THR A 73 -3.51 -0.65 1.97
C THR A 73 -2.59 0.56 1.82
N ILE A 74 -3.04 1.73 2.29
CA ILE A 74 -2.25 2.95 2.34
C ILE A 74 -1.98 3.27 3.81
N ILE A 75 -0.69 3.47 4.15
CA ILE A 75 -0.29 3.91 5.48
C ILE A 75 -0.58 5.41 5.64
N ALA A 76 -1.29 5.78 6.70
CA ALA A 76 -1.71 7.17 6.93
C ALA A 76 -0.54 8.12 7.26
N GLY A 77 0.54 7.58 7.81
CA GLY A 77 1.75 8.33 8.13
C GLY A 77 2.96 7.43 8.05
N TYR A 78 3.76 7.66 7.05
CA TYR A 78 4.99 6.92 6.85
C TYR A 78 5.97 7.26 7.97
N HIS A 79 6.44 6.28 8.68
CA HIS A 79 6.44 4.82 8.49
C HIS A 79 5.96 4.08 9.76
N TRP A 80 5.25 4.76 10.65
CA TRP A 80 4.83 4.22 11.96
C TRP A 80 3.31 4.22 12.20
N PHE A 81 2.52 4.96 11.38
CA PHE A 81 1.07 4.88 11.50
C PHE A 81 0.51 3.63 10.81
N GLY A 82 -0.66 3.19 11.28
CA GLY A 82 -1.44 2.19 10.57
C GLY A 82 -2.17 2.75 9.35
N ASP A 83 -3.06 1.95 8.81
CA ASP A 83 -3.96 2.37 7.76
C ASP A 83 -5.26 2.93 8.35
N TRP A 84 -5.64 4.10 7.85
CA TRP A 84 -6.83 4.82 8.26
C TRP A 84 -7.76 4.99 7.06
N GLY A 85 -9.06 4.69 7.25
CA GLY A 85 -10.02 4.67 6.15
C GLY A 85 -10.14 6.01 5.43
N ARG A 86 -10.29 7.11 6.17
CA ARG A 86 -10.34 8.47 5.59
C ARG A 86 -9.10 8.78 4.78
N ASP A 87 -7.93 8.58 5.40
CA ASP A 87 -6.63 8.89 4.79
C ASP A 87 -6.41 8.06 3.53
N THR A 88 -6.74 6.77 3.60
CA THR A 88 -6.66 5.86 2.46
C THR A 88 -7.55 6.31 1.33
N MET A 89 -8.83 6.61 1.58
CA MET A 89 -9.78 6.95 0.52
C MET A 89 -9.47 8.30 -0.12
N ILE A 90 -9.11 9.31 0.67
CA ILE A 90 -8.72 10.64 0.13
C ILE A 90 -7.47 10.55 -0.73
N SER A 91 -6.48 9.76 -0.33
CA SER A 91 -5.19 9.67 -1.02
C SER A 91 -5.16 8.65 -2.15
N LEU A 92 -6.15 7.75 -2.24
CA LEU A 92 -6.16 6.62 -3.17
C LEU A 92 -5.99 7.05 -4.62
N GLU A 93 -6.72 8.06 -5.08
CA GLU A 93 -6.63 8.55 -6.46
C GLU A 93 -5.22 8.98 -6.79
N GLY A 94 -4.64 9.86 -5.97
CA GLY A 94 -3.31 10.42 -6.21
C GLY A 94 -2.20 9.37 -6.11
N LEU A 95 -2.27 8.47 -5.12
CA LEU A 95 -1.23 7.48 -4.89
C LEU A 95 -1.31 6.29 -5.84
N THR A 96 -2.48 6.00 -6.40
CA THR A 96 -2.66 4.79 -7.23
C THR A 96 -3.10 5.11 -8.67
N LEU A 97 -4.25 5.74 -8.88
CA LEU A 97 -4.79 5.95 -10.23
C LEU A 97 -3.90 6.87 -11.06
N CYS A 98 -3.48 8.00 -10.48
CA CYS A 98 -2.57 8.94 -11.14
C CYS A 98 -1.19 8.33 -11.44
N THR A 99 -0.77 7.33 -10.68
CA THR A 99 0.52 6.63 -10.86
C THR A 99 0.42 5.35 -11.69
N GLY A 100 -0.75 5.06 -12.28
CA GLY A 100 -0.99 3.88 -13.12
C GLY A 100 -1.13 2.56 -12.34
N ARG A 101 -1.30 2.61 -11.02
CA ARG A 101 -1.36 1.45 -10.11
C ARG A 101 -2.80 0.96 -9.90
N TYR A 102 -3.48 0.67 -10.97
CA TYR A 102 -4.91 0.28 -10.94
C TYR A 102 -5.17 -1.04 -10.20
N ARG A 103 -4.20 -1.98 -10.22
CA ARG A 103 -4.33 -3.25 -9.50
C ARG A 103 -4.32 -3.02 -8.00
N GLU A 104 -3.40 -2.20 -7.51
CA GLU A 104 -3.31 -1.82 -6.11
C GLU A 104 -4.53 -1.02 -5.66
N ALA A 105 -5.02 -0.08 -6.49
CA ALA A 105 -6.28 0.64 -6.21
C ALA A 105 -7.43 -0.33 -5.99
N ARG A 106 -7.60 -1.28 -6.90
CA ARG A 106 -8.64 -2.32 -6.80
C ARG A 106 -8.47 -3.16 -5.54
N ALA A 107 -7.24 -3.60 -5.22
CA ALA A 107 -6.97 -4.40 -4.04
C ALA A 107 -7.31 -3.64 -2.75
N ILE A 108 -6.95 -2.36 -2.66
CA ILE A 108 -7.28 -1.49 -1.53
C ILE A 108 -8.79 -1.35 -1.37
N LEU A 109 -9.52 -1.02 -2.44
CA LEU A 109 -10.97 -0.89 -2.41
C LEU A 109 -11.64 -2.20 -2.00
N HIS A 110 -11.20 -3.35 -2.52
CA HIS A 110 -11.70 -4.66 -2.12
C HIS A 110 -11.42 -4.97 -0.64
N THR A 111 -10.25 -4.60 -0.14
CA THR A 111 -9.90 -4.76 1.27
C THR A 111 -10.90 -4.02 2.15
N PHE A 112 -11.12 -2.73 1.89
CA PHE A 112 -12.04 -1.92 2.70
C PHE A 112 -13.52 -2.31 2.51
N ALA A 113 -13.92 -2.74 1.30
CA ALA A 113 -15.30 -3.20 1.04
C ALA A 113 -15.76 -4.32 1.97
N ARG A 114 -14.85 -5.21 2.36
CA ARG A 114 -15.14 -6.33 3.28
C ARG A 114 -15.52 -5.89 4.68
N TYR A 115 -15.15 -4.68 5.05
CA TYR A 115 -15.38 -4.12 6.38
C TYR A 115 -16.52 -3.10 6.41
N ILE A 116 -17.22 -2.89 5.30
CA ILE A 116 -18.41 -2.02 5.32
C ILE A 116 -19.47 -2.64 6.21
N LYS A 117 -19.88 -1.88 7.22
CA LYS A 117 -20.91 -2.28 8.18
C LYS A 117 -21.95 -1.17 8.32
N ASP A 118 -23.21 -1.51 8.18
CA ASP A 118 -24.34 -0.57 8.26
C ASP A 118 -24.18 0.66 7.35
N GLY A 119 -23.55 0.46 6.18
CA GLY A 119 -23.28 1.53 5.22
C GLY A 119 -22.09 2.42 5.56
N LEU A 120 -21.31 2.10 6.59
CA LEU A 120 -20.13 2.86 7.00
C LEU A 120 -18.84 2.09 6.73
N LEU A 121 -17.83 2.82 6.30
CA LEU A 121 -16.46 2.34 6.19
C LEU A 121 -15.72 2.55 7.53
N PRO A 122 -14.91 1.59 7.99
CA PRO A 122 -14.11 1.80 9.19
C PRO A 122 -13.02 2.85 8.94
N ASN A 123 -12.80 3.70 9.94
CA ASN A 123 -11.72 4.68 9.85
C ASN A 123 -10.41 4.21 10.47
N LEU A 124 -10.45 3.27 11.39
CA LEU A 124 -9.27 2.75 12.09
C LEU A 124 -9.43 1.26 12.36
N PHE A 125 -8.37 0.51 12.19
CA PHE A 125 -8.23 -0.85 12.67
C PHE A 125 -7.24 -0.85 13.87
N PRO A 126 -7.73 -0.92 15.12
CA PRO A 126 -6.84 -0.99 16.27
C PRO A 126 -5.94 -2.23 16.21
N GLU A 127 -4.69 -2.09 16.63
CA GLU A 127 -3.76 -3.22 16.68
C GLU A 127 -4.34 -4.38 17.51
N GLY A 128 -4.29 -5.59 16.93
CA GLY A 128 -4.83 -6.81 17.55
C GLY A 128 -6.36 -6.89 17.60
N ALA A 129 -7.09 -5.94 17.04
CA ALA A 129 -8.54 -6.01 16.98
C ALA A 129 -9.01 -6.51 15.60
N HIS A 130 -9.98 -7.45 15.63
CA HIS A 130 -10.62 -7.95 14.41
C HIS A 130 -11.76 -7.04 13.90
N GLN A 131 -12.03 -5.94 14.59
CA GLN A 131 -13.11 -5.02 14.24
C GLN A 131 -12.59 -3.61 14.02
N GLY A 132 -13.06 -2.98 12.94
CA GLY A 132 -12.79 -1.58 12.66
C GLY A 132 -13.62 -0.63 13.54
N LEU A 133 -13.15 0.59 13.71
CA LEU A 133 -13.86 1.67 14.40
C LEU A 133 -14.57 2.57 13.39
N TYR A 134 -15.89 2.69 13.53
CA TYR A 134 -16.81 3.39 12.61
C TYR A 134 -17.24 4.73 13.21
N HIS A 135 -16.30 5.64 13.35
CA HIS A 135 -16.54 6.94 14.01
C HIS A 135 -16.43 8.14 13.04
N THR A 136 -16.38 7.87 11.72
CA THR A 136 -16.35 8.91 10.68
C THR A 136 -17.34 8.59 9.58
N ALA A 137 -18.09 9.59 9.14
CA ALA A 137 -19.00 9.46 8.00
C ALA A 137 -18.30 9.72 6.66
N ASP A 138 -17.33 10.61 6.66
CA ASP A 138 -16.65 11.08 5.45
C ASP A 138 -15.75 10.04 4.78
N ALA A 139 -15.13 9.12 5.54
CA ALA A 139 -14.40 8.00 4.95
C ALA A 139 -15.27 7.20 3.96
N THR A 140 -16.54 7.00 4.30
CA THR A 140 -17.52 6.34 3.43
C THR A 140 -17.83 7.16 2.19
N LEU A 141 -17.97 8.48 2.32
CA LEU A 141 -18.28 9.37 1.20
C LEU A 141 -17.13 9.45 0.19
N TRP A 142 -15.91 9.32 0.66
CA TRP A 142 -14.73 9.25 -0.23
C TRP A 142 -14.57 7.91 -0.94
N TYR A 143 -15.18 6.85 -0.41
CA TYR A 143 -15.12 5.52 -1.02
C TYR A 143 -16.02 5.41 -2.26
N PHE A 144 -17.17 6.10 -2.30
CA PHE A 144 -18.17 6.09 -3.38
C PHE A 144 -18.00 7.28 -4.33
#